data_c3e159450e2531b96e3526ff123ab6b5
#
_entry.id   c3e159450e2531b96e3526ff123ab6b5
#
_cell.length_a   1.000
_cell.length_b   1.000
_cell.length_c   1.000
_cell.angle_alpha   90.00
_cell.angle_beta   90.00
_cell.angle_gamma   90.00
#
_symmetry.space_group_name_H-M   'P 1'
#
loop_
_entity.id
_entity.type
_entity.pdbx_description
1 polymer ?
#
loop_
_entity_poly.entity_id
_entity_poly.type
_entity_poly.pdbx_seq_one_letter_code
_entity_poly.pdbx_strand_id
1 'polypeptide(L)'
;MARTPSTMLELGTKAPAFDLPNYNTGTGEERVSVQDAAGPRGLLVMFICNHCPFVIHVADELARLGHDAKAHGIGVVAINANDTHKHPADAPVHMTEEAAKRGYTFPYLFDETQEVAKAYKAACTPDFYLFDADLKLAYRGQLDDARPGSDEPITGKDLRRAINAVVAGEDVGTDQKPSMGCNIKWKPGSEPDYFG
;
A
#
# COMPACT_ATOMS: atom_id res chain seq x y z
N MET A 1 16.88 -4.82 -11.45
CA MET A 1 15.44 -4.63 -11.27
C MET A 1 15.08 -3.25 -11.80
N ALA A 2 14.06 -3.16 -12.65
CA ALA A 2 13.60 -1.87 -13.16
C ALA A 2 12.96 -1.06 -12.01
N ARG A 3 13.31 0.23 -11.94
CA ARG A 3 12.64 1.19 -11.05
C ARG A 3 11.39 1.68 -11.76
N THR A 4 10.23 1.45 -11.15
CA THR A 4 8.93 1.81 -11.72
C THR A 4 8.28 2.88 -10.86
N PRO A 5 7.89 4.03 -11.43
CA PRO A 5 7.11 5.03 -10.71
C PRO A 5 5.65 4.59 -10.60
N SER A 6 4.92 5.13 -9.61
CA SER A 6 3.47 4.99 -9.55
C SER A 6 2.79 5.71 -10.73
N THR A 7 1.62 5.21 -11.15
CA THR A 7 0.84 5.77 -12.27
C THR A 7 0.15 7.09 -11.91
N MET A 8 0.14 7.44 -10.61
CA MET A 8 -0.51 8.66 -10.10
C MET A 8 -2.01 8.69 -10.43
N LEU A 9 -2.76 7.69 -9.95
CA LEU A 9 -4.23 7.63 -10.07
C LEU A 9 -4.87 9.00 -9.79
N GLU A 10 -5.91 9.36 -10.54
CA GLU A 10 -6.55 10.68 -10.45
C GLU A 10 -7.10 10.95 -9.04
N LEU A 11 -6.79 12.13 -8.47
CA LEU A 11 -7.32 12.56 -7.18
C LEU A 11 -8.85 12.68 -7.24
N GLY A 12 -9.52 12.37 -6.12
CA GLY A 12 -10.98 12.30 -6.05
C GLY A 12 -11.57 10.99 -6.57
N THR A 13 -10.77 10.09 -7.15
CA THR A 13 -11.24 8.74 -7.52
C THR A 13 -11.79 8.02 -6.28
N LYS A 14 -12.97 7.43 -6.41
CA LYS A 14 -13.55 6.58 -5.35
C LYS A 14 -12.68 5.34 -5.15
N ALA A 15 -12.47 4.93 -3.90
CA ALA A 15 -11.69 3.72 -3.60
C ALA A 15 -12.27 2.51 -4.37
N PRO A 16 -11.50 1.89 -5.27
CA PRO A 16 -11.93 0.67 -5.94
C PRO A 16 -12.25 -0.42 -4.92
N ALA A 17 -13.36 -1.14 -5.13
CA ALA A 17 -13.79 -2.19 -4.22
C ALA A 17 -12.82 -3.37 -4.21
N PHE A 18 -12.63 -3.94 -3.05
CA PHE A 18 -11.98 -5.25 -2.86
C PHE A 18 -12.68 -6.02 -1.75
N ASP A 19 -12.53 -7.32 -1.77
CA ASP A 19 -12.80 -8.29 -0.70
C ASP A 19 -11.77 -9.40 -0.87
N LEU A 20 -10.70 -9.36 -0.08
CA LEU A 20 -9.52 -10.18 -0.26
C LEU A 20 -9.19 -11.02 0.99
N PRO A 21 -8.58 -12.20 0.81
CA PRO A 21 -8.09 -12.99 1.94
C PRO A 21 -6.96 -12.27 2.66
N ASN A 22 -7.00 -12.33 3.99
CA ASN A 22 -6.04 -11.70 4.88
C ASN A 22 -5.07 -12.74 5.45
N TYR A 23 -3.80 -12.47 5.33
CA TYR A 23 -2.71 -13.31 5.82
C TYR A 23 -1.97 -12.75 7.02
N ASN A 24 -2.39 -11.61 7.56
CA ASN A 24 -1.98 -11.16 8.90
C ASN A 24 -3.00 -11.67 9.94
N THR A 25 -2.81 -12.88 10.41
CA THR A 25 -3.71 -13.54 11.38
C THR A 25 -3.83 -12.79 12.71
N GLY A 26 -2.86 -11.92 13.02
CA GLY A 26 -2.88 -11.07 14.22
C GLY A 26 -3.97 -9.98 14.20
N THR A 27 -4.60 -9.72 13.03
CA THR A 27 -5.68 -8.72 12.90
C THR A 27 -7.09 -9.33 13.00
N GLY A 28 -7.21 -10.66 13.02
CA GLY A 28 -8.42 -11.39 13.38
C GLY A 28 -9.35 -11.77 12.23
N GLU A 29 -9.45 -10.98 11.19
CA GLU A 29 -10.37 -11.23 10.06
C GLU A 29 -9.70 -12.11 9.00
N GLU A 30 -10.44 -13.13 8.51
CA GLU A 30 -9.95 -14.03 7.44
C GLU A 30 -10.02 -13.36 6.06
N ARG A 31 -11.00 -12.48 5.85
CA ARG A 31 -11.18 -11.67 4.65
C ARG A 31 -11.51 -10.24 5.04
N VAL A 32 -11.09 -9.31 4.22
CA VAL A 32 -11.28 -7.88 4.48
C VAL A 32 -11.75 -7.19 3.20
N SER A 33 -12.88 -6.50 3.30
CA SER A 33 -13.38 -5.61 2.25
C SER A 33 -12.93 -4.15 2.48
N VAL A 34 -13.19 -3.29 1.49
CA VAL A 34 -12.97 -1.83 1.65
C VAL A 34 -13.72 -1.29 2.86
N GLN A 35 -14.97 -1.76 3.07
CA GLN A 35 -15.83 -1.30 4.14
C GLN A 35 -15.30 -1.72 5.52
N ASP A 36 -14.78 -2.96 5.63
CA ASP A 36 -14.20 -3.47 6.87
C ASP A 36 -12.87 -2.77 7.20
N ALA A 37 -12.11 -2.42 6.15
CA ALA A 37 -10.81 -1.77 6.27
C ALA A 37 -10.91 -0.27 6.60
N ALA A 38 -11.99 0.39 6.16
CA ALA A 38 -12.12 1.84 6.29
C ALA A 38 -12.26 2.27 7.76
N GLY A 39 -11.44 3.24 8.15
CA GLY A 39 -11.60 3.92 9.43
C GLY A 39 -12.58 5.10 9.32
N PRO A 40 -13.01 5.67 10.45
CA PRO A 40 -13.98 6.78 10.47
C PRO A 40 -13.47 8.06 9.80
N ARG A 41 -12.17 8.19 9.57
CA ARG A 41 -11.55 9.36 8.94
C ARG A 41 -10.92 9.07 7.59
N GLY A 42 -10.89 7.82 7.14
CA GLY A 42 -10.35 7.45 5.84
C GLY A 42 -9.71 6.08 5.81
N LEU A 43 -9.03 5.79 4.69
CA LEU A 43 -8.41 4.50 4.42
C LEU A 43 -7.05 4.69 3.73
N LEU A 44 -6.02 4.08 4.26
CA LEU A 44 -4.73 3.92 3.60
C LEU A 44 -4.62 2.52 3.00
N VAL A 45 -4.45 2.46 1.68
CA VAL A 45 -4.15 1.23 0.94
C VAL A 45 -2.70 1.28 0.48
N MET A 46 -1.95 0.23 0.78
CA MET A 46 -0.53 0.11 0.42
C MET A 46 -0.32 -1.14 -0.44
N PHE A 47 0.20 -1.00 -1.65
CA PHE A 47 0.70 -2.17 -2.39
C PHE A 47 2.12 -2.44 -1.99
N ILE A 48 2.35 -3.57 -1.33
CA ILE A 48 3.67 -4.02 -0.85
C ILE A 48 3.89 -5.50 -1.15
N CYS A 49 5.11 -5.97 -1.00
CA CYS A 49 5.44 -7.40 -1.07
C CYS A 49 6.64 -7.71 -0.18
N ASN A 50 6.95 -8.99 0.02
CA ASN A 50 7.97 -9.40 1.00
C ASN A 50 9.40 -9.25 0.49
N HIS A 51 9.62 -9.46 -0.82
CA HIS A 51 10.98 -9.56 -1.38
C HIS A 51 11.52 -8.25 -1.98
N CYS A 52 10.67 -7.22 -2.15
CA CYS A 52 11.10 -5.98 -2.80
C CYS A 52 12.07 -5.19 -1.90
N PRO A 53 13.30 -4.87 -2.36
CA PRO A 53 14.25 -4.08 -1.57
C PRO A 53 13.71 -2.72 -1.13
N PHE A 54 12.84 -2.07 -1.93
CA PHE A 54 12.21 -0.81 -1.58
C PHE A 54 11.22 -0.96 -0.42
N VAL A 55 10.47 -2.07 -0.37
CA VAL A 55 9.57 -2.38 0.75
C VAL A 55 10.37 -2.75 1.99
N ILE A 56 11.37 -3.63 1.86
CA ILE A 56 12.24 -4.04 2.97
C ILE A 56 12.91 -2.84 3.62
N HIS A 57 13.36 -1.87 2.80
CA HIS A 57 14.01 -0.65 3.26
C HIS A 57 13.13 0.19 4.20
N VAL A 58 11.83 0.26 3.94
CA VAL A 58 10.89 1.08 4.70
C VAL A 58 9.98 0.29 5.65
N ALA A 59 10.16 -1.03 5.75
CA ALA A 59 9.23 -1.93 6.43
C ALA A 59 8.95 -1.55 7.91
N ASP A 60 9.97 -1.14 8.64
CA ASP A 60 9.83 -0.74 10.04
C ASP A 60 9.04 0.58 10.17
N GLU A 61 9.18 1.49 9.20
CA GLU A 61 8.36 2.70 9.14
C GLU A 61 6.92 2.40 8.78
N LEU A 62 6.66 1.42 7.88
CA LEU A 62 5.30 0.97 7.58
C LEU A 62 4.60 0.42 8.82
N ALA A 63 5.30 -0.33 9.67
CA ALA A 63 4.75 -0.83 10.92
C ALA A 63 4.36 0.32 11.87
N ARG A 64 5.25 1.29 12.07
CA ARG A 64 4.99 2.48 12.90
C ARG A 64 3.84 3.31 12.34
N LEU A 65 3.87 3.60 11.04
CA LEU A 65 2.85 4.39 10.35
C LEU A 65 1.47 3.73 10.46
N GLY A 66 1.39 2.40 10.29
CA GLY A 66 0.14 1.66 10.42
C GLY A 66 -0.47 1.77 11.82
N HIS A 67 0.35 1.67 12.86
CA HIS A 67 -0.07 1.88 14.25
C HIS A 67 -0.57 3.31 14.47
N ASP A 68 0.19 4.31 14.02
CA ASP A 68 -0.12 5.73 14.22
C ASP A 68 -1.38 6.14 13.44
N ALA A 69 -1.52 5.72 12.17
CA ALA A 69 -2.69 6.00 11.35
C ALA A 69 -3.98 5.46 11.97
N LYS A 70 -3.94 4.23 12.49
CA LYS A 70 -5.07 3.63 13.20
C LYS A 70 -5.47 4.43 14.44
N ALA A 71 -4.50 4.92 15.22
CA ALA A 71 -4.76 5.78 16.39
C ALA A 71 -5.45 7.10 16.02
N HIS A 72 -5.25 7.58 14.78
CA HIS A 72 -5.90 8.77 14.25
C HIS A 72 -7.23 8.49 13.50
N GLY A 73 -7.71 7.25 13.50
CA GLY A 73 -8.97 6.87 12.87
C GLY A 73 -8.88 6.62 11.37
N ILE A 74 -7.67 6.45 10.83
CA ILE A 74 -7.45 5.99 9.46
C ILE A 74 -7.34 4.48 9.47
N GLY A 75 -8.19 3.79 8.68
CA GLY A 75 -8.02 2.38 8.41
C GLY A 75 -6.77 2.12 7.57
N VAL A 76 -6.14 0.98 7.75
CA VAL A 76 -4.90 0.65 6.99
C VAL A 76 -4.98 -0.78 6.51
N VAL A 77 -4.66 -0.99 5.23
CA VAL A 77 -4.45 -2.32 4.65
C VAL A 77 -3.21 -2.33 3.76
N ALA A 78 -2.54 -3.46 3.73
CA ALA A 78 -1.52 -3.76 2.74
C ALA A 78 -2.05 -4.83 1.78
N ILE A 79 -1.70 -4.73 0.49
CA ILE A 79 -2.10 -5.67 -0.56
C ILE A 79 -0.85 -6.14 -1.29
N ASN A 80 -0.68 -7.46 -1.37
CA ASN A 80 0.31 -8.10 -2.23
C ASN A 80 -0.41 -8.65 -3.46
N ALA A 81 0.03 -8.25 -4.66
CA ALA A 81 -0.53 -8.68 -5.93
C ALA A 81 0.51 -9.38 -6.83
N ASN A 82 1.66 -9.78 -6.29
CA ASN A 82 2.71 -10.43 -7.08
C ASN A 82 2.34 -11.86 -7.48
N ASP A 83 2.78 -12.27 -8.67
CA ASP A 83 2.75 -13.66 -9.12
C ASP A 83 3.65 -14.53 -8.23
N THR A 84 3.04 -15.28 -7.33
CA THR A 84 3.73 -16.13 -6.36
C THR A 84 4.30 -17.40 -6.96
N HIS A 85 3.90 -17.80 -8.18
CA HIS A 85 4.51 -18.91 -8.90
C HIS A 85 5.94 -18.58 -9.31
N LYS A 86 6.18 -17.36 -9.79
CA LYS A 86 7.51 -16.88 -10.17
C LYS A 86 8.28 -16.25 -9.01
N HIS A 87 7.56 -15.76 -8.00
CA HIS A 87 8.11 -15.09 -6.82
C HIS A 87 7.60 -15.74 -5.53
N PRO A 88 8.01 -16.98 -5.21
CA PRO A 88 7.48 -17.74 -4.09
C PRO A 88 7.69 -17.08 -2.71
N ALA A 89 8.68 -16.19 -2.58
CA ALA A 89 8.89 -15.39 -1.37
C ALA A 89 7.70 -14.47 -1.01
N ASP A 90 6.80 -14.22 -1.96
CA ASP A 90 5.58 -13.44 -1.75
C ASP A 90 4.32 -14.32 -1.51
N ALA A 91 4.51 -15.64 -1.40
CA ALA A 91 3.39 -16.56 -1.16
C ALA A 91 2.70 -16.27 0.20
N PRO A 92 1.41 -16.59 0.33
CA PRO A 92 0.61 -16.33 1.53
C PRO A 92 1.25 -16.75 2.86
N VAL A 93 1.89 -17.92 2.89
CA VAL A 93 2.60 -18.40 4.10
C VAL A 93 3.69 -17.42 4.54
N HIS A 94 4.46 -16.87 3.60
CA HIS A 94 5.52 -15.92 3.88
C HIS A 94 4.98 -14.50 4.19
N MET A 95 3.78 -14.16 3.71
CA MET A 95 3.09 -12.92 4.12
C MET A 95 2.73 -12.99 5.62
N THR A 96 2.25 -14.13 6.10
CA THR A 96 1.98 -14.35 7.54
C THR A 96 3.25 -14.20 8.38
N GLU A 97 4.34 -14.82 7.95
CA GLU A 97 5.64 -14.74 8.61
C GLU A 97 6.18 -13.30 8.65
N GLU A 98 6.12 -12.60 7.51
CA GLU A 98 6.62 -11.21 7.39
C GLU A 98 5.76 -10.25 8.25
N ALA A 99 4.43 -10.37 8.22
CA ALA A 99 3.54 -9.56 9.05
C ALA A 99 3.86 -9.70 10.55
N ALA A 100 4.04 -10.94 11.01
CA ALA A 100 4.41 -11.23 12.39
C ALA A 100 5.81 -10.69 12.73
N LYS A 101 6.80 -10.92 11.86
CA LYS A 101 8.19 -10.47 12.04
C LYS A 101 8.30 -8.95 12.12
N ARG A 102 7.54 -8.21 11.29
CA ARG A 102 7.54 -6.75 11.25
C ARG A 102 6.63 -6.10 12.29
N GLY A 103 5.75 -6.89 12.92
CA GLY A 103 4.77 -6.37 13.86
C GLY A 103 3.70 -5.50 13.17
N TYR A 104 3.27 -5.88 11.97
CA TYR A 104 2.22 -5.17 11.26
C TYR A 104 0.89 -5.28 12.03
N THR A 105 0.27 -4.15 12.32
CA THR A 105 -1.01 -4.05 13.05
C THR A 105 -2.22 -3.91 12.12
N PHE A 106 -2.01 -4.04 10.82
CA PHE A 106 -2.99 -3.91 9.75
C PHE A 106 -3.11 -5.22 8.95
N PRO A 107 -4.27 -5.48 8.31
CA PRO A 107 -4.45 -6.61 7.41
C PRO A 107 -3.43 -6.62 6.27
N TYR A 108 -2.93 -7.81 5.93
CA TYR A 108 -2.03 -8.02 4.80
C TYR A 108 -2.72 -8.98 3.81
N LEU A 109 -3.29 -8.40 2.78
CA LEU A 109 -4.22 -9.04 1.85
C LEU A 109 -3.49 -9.58 0.63
N PHE A 110 -4.02 -10.66 0.05
CA PHE A 110 -3.49 -11.23 -1.18
C PHE A 110 -4.47 -11.09 -2.34
N ASP A 111 -4.08 -10.31 -3.35
CA ASP A 111 -4.79 -10.14 -4.62
C ASP A 111 -4.28 -11.16 -5.65
N GLU A 112 -4.71 -12.42 -5.50
CA GLU A 112 -4.27 -13.50 -6.38
C GLU A 112 -4.62 -13.24 -7.86
N THR A 113 -5.75 -12.60 -8.13
CA THR A 113 -6.21 -12.31 -9.49
C THR A 113 -5.53 -11.10 -10.11
N GLN A 114 -4.93 -10.24 -9.31
CA GLN A 114 -4.31 -8.97 -9.71
C GLN A 114 -5.33 -7.91 -10.19
N GLU A 115 -6.62 -8.19 -10.06
CA GLU A 115 -7.68 -7.27 -10.52
C GLU A 115 -7.81 -6.04 -9.62
N VAL A 116 -7.55 -6.18 -8.31
CA VAL A 116 -7.53 -5.05 -7.39
C VAL A 116 -6.33 -4.14 -7.71
N ALA A 117 -5.15 -4.70 -7.92
CA ALA A 117 -3.98 -3.92 -8.33
C ALA A 117 -4.24 -3.14 -9.63
N LYS A 118 -4.91 -3.75 -10.61
CA LYS A 118 -5.31 -3.09 -11.85
C LYS A 118 -6.32 -1.97 -11.62
N ALA A 119 -7.33 -2.20 -10.78
CA ALA A 119 -8.36 -1.20 -10.46
C ALA A 119 -7.76 0.05 -9.79
N TYR A 120 -6.75 -0.14 -8.94
CA TYR A 120 -5.98 0.95 -8.33
C TYR A 120 -4.93 1.55 -9.29
N LYS A 121 -4.73 0.98 -10.46
CA LYS A 121 -3.62 1.27 -11.36
C LYS A 121 -2.26 1.21 -10.65
N ALA A 122 -2.12 0.32 -9.68
CA ALA A 122 -0.87 0.12 -8.95
C ALA A 122 0.21 -0.42 -9.90
N ALA A 123 1.39 0.19 -9.91
CA ALA A 123 2.47 -0.16 -10.82
C ALA A 123 3.68 -0.74 -10.12
N CYS A 124 3.91 -0.35 -8.87
CA CYS A 124 5.12 -0.70 -8.13
C CYS A 124 4.82 -1.08 -6.67
N THR A 125 5.85 -1.56 -6.00
CA THR A 125 5.88 -1.77 -4.55
C THR A 125 7.11 -1.07 -3.95
N PRO A 126 6.95 -0.25 -2.88
CA PRO A 126 5.69 0.16 -2.27
C PRO A 126 4.94 1.21 -3.12
N ASP A 127 3.61 1.19 -3.09
CA ASP A 127 2.76 2.23 -3.68
C ASP A 127 1.63 2.57 -2.70
N PHE A 128 1.30 3.87 -2.52
CA PHE A 128 0.46 4.35 -1.44
C PHE A 128 -0.74 5.14 -1.97
N TYR A 129 -1.93 4.84 -1.41
CA TYR A 129 -3.20 5.48 -1.74
C TYR A 129 -3.94 5.80 -0.45
N LEU A 130 -4.09 7.10 -0.15
CA LEU A 130 -4.83 7.55 1.02
C LEU A 130 -6.16 8.16 0.58
N PHE A 131 -7.23 7.63 1.09
CA PHE A 131 -8.60 8.07 0.86
C PHE A 131 -9.14 8.80 2.09
N ASP A 132 -9.97 9.82 1.87
CA ASP A 132 -10.68 10.54 2.92
C ASP A 132 -11.85 9.73 3.52
N ALA A 133 -12.63 10.33 4.41
CA ALA A 133 -13.79 9.71 5.05
C ALA A 133 -14.91 9.33 4.08
N ASP A 134 -14.99 9.99 2.93
CA ASP A 134 -15.90 9.66 1.84
C ASP A 134 -15.33 8.59 0.89
N LEU A 135 -14.17 8.05 1.19
CA LEU A 135 -13.40 7.12 0.34
C LEU A 135 -13.03 7.72 -1.02
N LYS A 136 -12.76 9.02 -1.09
CA LYS A 136 -12.19 9.69 -2.25
C LYS A 136 -10.68 9.83 -2.09
N LEU A 137 -9.94 9.58 -3.16
CA LEU A 137 -8.48 9.63 -3.15
C LEU A 137 -7.98 11.05 -2.87
N ALA A 138 -7.36 11.24 -1.71
CA ALA A 138 -6.78 12.50 -1.27
C ALA A 138 -5.26 12.57 -1.51
N TYR A 139 -4.57 11.41 -1.43
CA TYR A 139 -3.14 11.31 -1.68
C TYR A 139 -2.79 10.01 -2.38
N ARG A 140 -1.89 10.09 -3.34
CA ARG A 140 -1.17 8.96 -3.93
C ARG A 140 0.27 9.38 -4.17
N GLY A 141 1.20 8.46 -3.96
CA GLY A 141 2.61 8.78 -4.18
C GLY A 141 3.53 8.15 -3.15
N GLN A 142 4.65 8.80 -2.89
CA GLN A 142 5.73 8.26 -2.09
C GLN A 142 5.49 8.33 -0.58
N LEU A 143 6.18 7.46 0.17
CA LEU A 143 6.28 7.54 1.63
C LEU A 143 7.07 8.79 2.07
N ASP A 144 8.27 8.91 1.50
CA ASP A 144 9.22 10.01 1.66
C ASP A 144 10.29 9.96 0.54
N ASP A 145 11.37 10.71 0.68
CA ASP A 145 12.46 10.74 -0.30
C ASP A 145 13.48 9.60 -0.10
N ALA A 146 13.39 8.80 0.98
CA ALA A 146 14.32 7.70 1.24
C ALA A 146 14.21 6.59 0.19
N ARG A 147 15.36 6.07 -0.23
CA ARG A 147 15.46 4.97 -1.20
C ARG A 147 16.61 4.04 -0.78
N PRO A 148 16.55 2.76 -1.13
CA PRO A 148 17.69 1.86 -0.91
C PRO A 148 18.98 2.46 -1.50
N GLY A 149 19.99 2.65 -0.64
CA GLY A 149 21.28 3.22 -1.01
C GLY A 149 21.35 4.75 -1.04
N SER A 150 20.30 5.47 -0.59
CA SER A 150 20.38 6.91 -0.33
C SER A 150 20.72 7.18 1.13
N ASP A 151 21.27 8.39 1.39
CA ASP A 151 21.52 8.91 2.75
C ASP A 151 20.29 9.60 3.36
N GLU A 152 19.18 9.66 2.62
CA GLU A 152 17.94 10.28 3.10
C GLU A 152 17.31 9.44 4.23
N PRO A 153 16.92 10.08 5.35
CA PRO A 153 16.31 9.37 6.47
C PRO A 153 14.91 8.87 6.13
N ILE A 154 14.58 7.68 6.61
CA ILE A 154 13.24 7.10 6.51
C ILE A 154 12.36 7.72 7.60
N THR A 155 11.44 8.58 7.21
CA THR A 155 10.58 9.35 8.13
C THR A 155 9.10 9.24 7.83
N GLY A 156 8.72 8.78 6.62
CA GLY A 156 7.35 8.78 6.14
C GLY A 156 6.75 10.19 5.96
N LYS A 157 7.59 11.24 5.87
CA LYS A 157 7.16 12.64 5.98
C LYS A 157 6.03 13.05 5.04
N ASP A 158 6.06 12.57 3.79
CA ASP A 158 5.06 13.00 2.79
C ASP A 158 3.71 12.32 3.05
N LEU A 159 3.71 11.02 3.30
CA LEU A 159 2.48 10.29 3.62
C LEU A 159 1.94 10.69 5.00
N ARG A 160 2.79 10.90 6.01
CA ARG A 160 2.36 11.38 7.34
C ARG A 160 1.74 12.77 7.26
N ARG A 161 2.31 13.69 6.46
CA ARG A 161 1.70 15.00 6.21
C ARG A 161 0.31 14.86 5.59
N ALA A 162 0.16 13.98 4.60
CA ALA A 162 -1.12 13.72 3.96
C ALA A 162 -2.16 13.14 4.94
N ILE A 163 -1.77 12.17 5.78
CA ILE A 163 -2.62 11.61 6.83
C ILE A 163 -3.08 12.71 7.79
N ASN A 164 -2.19 13.57 8.26
CA ASN A 164 -2.52 14.66 9.17
C ASN A 164 -3.53 15.64 8.55
N ALA A 165 -3.37 16.00 7.27
CA ALA A 165 -4.30 16.87 6.55
C ALA A 165 -5.69 16.21 6.43
N VAL A 166 -5.76 14.94 6.01
CA VAL A 166 -7.03 14.19 5.94
C VAL A 166 -7.72 14.13 7.31
N VAL A 167 -6.97 13.82 8.37
CA VAL A 167 -7.49 13.76 9.74
C VAL A 167 -8.01 15.13 10.22
N ALA A 168 -7.36 16.21 9.81
CA ALA A 168 -7.79 17.58 10.14
C ALA A 168 -8.94 18.09 9.25
N GLY A 169 -9.30 17.36 8.18
CA GLY A 169 -10.27 17.83 7.17
C GLY A 169 -9.71 18.95 6.28
N GLU A 170 -8.38 19.00 6.13
CA GLU A 170 -7.68 19.97 5.32
C GLU A 170 -7.34 19.41 3.93
N ASP A 171 -7.12 20.31 2.96
CA ASP A 171 -6.68 19.94 1.63
C ASP A 171 -5.23 19.40 1.67
N VAL A 172 -5.03 18.20 1.11
CA VAL A 172 -3.70 17.58 1.01
C VAL A 172 -2.83 18.28 -0.05
N GLY A 173 -3.45 18.98 -0.99
CA GLY A 173 -2.79 19.59 -2.14
C GLY A 173 -2.50 18.59 -3.27
N THR A 174 -2.25 19.12 -4.46
CA THR A 174 -2.05 18.33 -5.69
C THR A 174 -0.59 18.09 -6.06
N ASP A 175 0.35 18.84 -5.44
CA ASP A 175 1.79 18.65 -5.65
C ASP A 175 2.29 17.43 -4.86
N GLN A 176 2.08 16.25 -5.46
CA GLN A 176 2.37 14.96 -4.86
C GLN A 176 3.39 14.21 -5.72
N LYS A 177 4.45 13.73 -5.09
CA LYS A 177 5.54 13.01 -5.78
C LYS A 177 5.15 11.53 -5.98
N PRO A 178 5.42 10.94 -7.16
CA PRO A 178 5.16 9.52 -7.39
C PRO A 178 5.98 8.64 -6.45
N SER A 179 5.40 7.52 -6.00
CA SER A 179 6.16 6.43 -5.41
C SER A 179 7.16 5.87 -6.43
N MET A 180 8.24 5.29 -5.94
CA MET A 180 9.23 4.61 -6.76
C MET A 180 9.58 3.28 -6.13
N GLY A 181 9.45 2.20 -6.90
CA GLY A 181 9.72 0.88 -6.39
C GLY A 181 10.01 -0.16 -7.46
N CYS A 182 9.97 -1.43 -7.08
CA CYS A 182 9.98 -2.53 -8.04
C CYS A 182 8.61 -2.64 -8.70
N ASN A 183 8.56 -2.91 -10.00
CA ASN A 183 7.27 -3.19 -10.66
C ASN A 183 6.56 -4.38 -10.02
N ILE A 184 5.22 -4.33 -9.97
CA ILE A 184 4.38 -5.48 -9.61
C ILE A 184 4.70 -6.63 -10.57
N LYS A 185 4.78 -7.84 -10.02
CA LYS A 185 5.09 -9.05 -10.79
C LYS A 185 3.78 -9.63 -11.34
N TRP A 186 3.43 -9.17 -12.54
CA TRP A 186 2.22 -9.62 -13.22
C TRP A 186 2.32 -11.07 -13.65
N LYS A 187 1.21 -11.78 -13.62
CA LYS A 187 1.08 -13.10 -14.24
C LYS A 187 1.21 -12.95 -15.75
N PRO A 188 1.83 -13.89 -16.48
CA PRO A 188 1.94 -13.80 -17.93
C PRO A 188 0.60 -13.63 -18.62
N GLY A 189 0.47 -12.61 -19.45
CA GLY A 189 -0.78 -12.25 -20.15
C GLY A 189 -1.81 -11.52 -19.28
N SER A 190 -1.45 -11.17 -18.04
CA SER A 190 -2.29 -10.36 -17.13
C SER A 190 -1.73 -8.94 -16.96
N GLU A 191 -0.70 -8.58 -17.69
CA GLU A 191 -0.10 -7.26 -17.61
C GLU A 191 -1.12 -6.19 -18.04
N PRO A 192 -1.28 -5.10 -17.27
CA PRO A 192 -2.18 -4.00 -17.65
C PRO A 192 -1.57 -3.11 -18.73
N ASP A 193 -2.40 -2.34 -19.44
CA ASP A 193 -1.98 -1.45 -20.54
C ASP A 193 -0.97 -0.36 -20.09
N TYR A 194 -0.94 -0.03 -18.80
CA TYR A 194 0.01 0.92 -18.22
C TYR A 194 1.33 0.28 -17.76
N PHE A 195 1.50 -1.02 -17.98
CA PHE A 195 2.74 -1.73 -17.70
C PHE A 195 3.73 -1.49 -18.84
N GLY A 196 4.81 -0.74 -18.56
CA GLY A 196 5.84 -0.42 -19.54
C GLY A 196 7.22 -0.28 -18.89
#